data_c7986635bfaff1602292ea105bf0f3a2
#
_entry.id   c7986635bfaff1602292ea105bf0f3a2
#
_cell.length_a   1.000
_cell.length_b   1.000
_cell.length_c   1.000
_cell.angle_alpha   90.00
_cell.angle_beta   90.00
_cell.angle_gamma   90.00
#
_symmetry.space_group_name_H-M   'P 1'
#
loop_
_entity.id
_entity.type
_entity.pdbx_description
1 polymer ?
#
loop_
_entity_poly.entity_id
_entity_poly.type
_entity_poly.pdbx_seq_one_letter_code
_entity_poly.pdbx_strand_id
1 'polypeptide(L)'
;DVFKSLGIDDAKSDMVMDQCLKFAKNYDDINEYEQAAHNILESEGVVDAIPEKLIERAEIIHEQIKKYLKDGLVLDFGCGDARLAQLIAKDGNEVQLADVYENPNVAKTGLPFELLEQGKDIPFEDNKFDNTLLLTVFHHSDDPIQLMKETKRVTKPGGRVIVIESVYDVDGKELSEDERKKSEEYLALSPEQQRRVNIFFDHFYNRVIHNSDDPSKKVNVPFNFNTPEEWKKLFDEQDLKQEEVVHLGPDQPTVPEYHTLHVLNVEK
;
A
#
# COMPACT_ATOMS: atom_id res chain seq x y z
N ASP A 1 -0.56 -17.31 7.02
CA ASP A 1 0.74 -16.85 6.50
C ASP A 1 1.19 -15.52 7.13
N VAL A 2 0.30 -14.48 7.26
CA VAL A 2 0.64 -13.19 7.90
C VAL A 2 1.26 -13.40 9.28
N PHE A 3 0.62 -14.13 10.15
CA PHE A 3 1.13 -14.38 11.51
C PHE A 3 2.41 -15.22 11.53
N LYS A 4 2.56 -16.19 10.63
CA LYS A 4 3.82 -16.95 10.48
C LYS A 4 4.99 -16.04 10.11
N SER A 5 4.77 -15.10 9.20
CA SER A 5 5.80 -14.14 8.79
C SER A 5 6.19 -13.16 9.90
N LEU A 6 5.32 -12.98 10.91
CA LEU A 6 5.58 -12.27 12.15
C LEU A 6 6.25 -13.13 13.23
N GLY A 7 6.59 -14.40 12.92
CA GLY A 7 7.20 -15.32 13.88
C GLY A 7 6.21 -15.96 14.85
N ILE A 8 4.91 -15.90 14.56
CA ILE A 8 3.85 -16.48 15.39
C ILE A 8 3.56 -17.89 14.88
N ASP A 9 3.58 -18.87 15.77
CA ASP A 9 3.31 -20.26 15.40
C ASP A 9 1.84 -20.51 15.01
N ASP A 10 1.59 -21.63 14.33
CA ASP A 10 0.28 -21.97 13.80
C ASP A 10 -0.80 -22.08 14.90
N ALA A 11 -0.47 -22.69 16.02
CA ALA A 11 -1.43 -22.89 17.13
C ALA A 11 -1.88 -21.56 17.72
N LYS A 12 -0.94 -20.63 17.89
CA LYS A 12 -1.23 -19.26 18.36
C LYS A 12 -1.99 -18.47 17.31
N SER A 13 -1.62 -18.60 16.03
CA SER A 13 -2.32 -17.98 14.92
C SER A 13 -3.79 -18.40 14.86
N ASP A 14 -4.06 -19.71 14.94
CA ASP A 14 -5.41 -20.26 14.93
C ASP A 14 -6.21 -19.76 16.13
N MET A 15 -5.60 -19.74 17.32
CA MET A 15 -6.25 -19.26 18.53
C MET A 15 -6.66 -17.77 18.42
N VAL A 16 -5.77 -16.92 17.94
CA VAL A 16 -6.03 -15.47 17.76
C VAL A 16 -7.13 -15.25 16.73
N MET A 17 -7.04 -15.92 15.58
CA MET A 17 -8.06 -15.81 14.53
C MET A 17 -9.43 -16.31 14.99
N ASP A 18 -9.48 -17.43 15.72
CA ASP A 18 -10.72 -17.96 16.30
C ASP A 18 -11.35 -16.96 17.29
N GLN A 19 -10.55 -16.27 18.09
CA GLN A 19 -11.04 -15.25 19.00
C GLN A 19 -11.61 -14.05 18.23
N CYS A 20 -10.88 -13.51 17.26
CA CYS A 20 -11.34 -12.41 16.42
C CYS A 20 -12.66 -12.77 15.69
N LEU A 21 -12.76 -13.97 15.11
CA LEU A 21 -13.98 -14.43 14.45
C LEU A 21 -15.17 -14.64 15.40
N LYS A 22 -14.94 -15.06 16.63
CA LYS A 22 -15.98 -15.14 17.66
C LYS A 22 -16.53 -13.76 18.02
N PHE A 23 -15.64 -12.78 18.16
CA PHE A 23 -16.05 -11.41 18.43
C PHE A 23 -16.82 -10.80 17.26
N ALA A 24 -16.44 -11.07 16.01
CA ALA A 24 -17.14 -10.58 14.82
C ALA A 24 -18.64 -10.93 14.80
N LYS A 25 -19.03 -12.01 15.48
CA LYS A 25 -20.44 -12.44 15.59
C LYS A 25 -21.22 -11.76 16.71
N ASN A 26 -20.56 -11.03 17.59
CA ASN A 26 -21.12 -10.46 18.82
C ASN A 26 -21.25 -8.94 18.77
N TYR A 27 -20.72 -8.30 17.73
CA TYR A 27 -20.77 -6.85 17.56
C TYR A 27 -21.64 -6.47 16.36
N ASP A 28 -22.52 -5.51 16.54
CA ASP A 28 -23.29 -4.89 15.46
C ASP A 28 -22.57 -3.65 14.90
N ASP A 29 -21.62 -3.06 15.67
CA ASP A 29 -20.78 -1.94 15.26
C ASP A 29 -19.40 -2.41 14.85
N ILE A 30 -18.96 -2.07 13.64
CA ILE A 30 -17.64 -2.45 13.10
C ILE A 30 -16.50 -1.85 13.92
N ASN A 31 -16.66 -0.63 14.46
CA ASN A 31 -15.61 0.01 15.24
C ASN A 31 -15.38 -0.69 16.59
N GLU A 32 -16.46 -1.16 17.23
CA GLU A 32 -16.34 -1.96 18.46
C GLU A 32 -15.64 -3.29 18.17
N TYR A 33 -15.93 -3.93 17.03
CA TYR A 33 -15.24 -5.13 16.59
C TYR A 33 -13.74 -4.87 16.33
N GLU A 34 -13.42 -3.81 15.56
CA GLU A 34 -12.04 -3.44 15.24
C GLU A 34 -11.21 -3.23 16.52
N GLN A 35 -11.77 -2.50 17.49
CA GLN A 35 -11.12 -2.25 18.78
C GLN A 35 -10.91 -3.55 19.59
N ALA A 36 -11.94 -4.39 19.68
CA ALA A 36 -11.85 -5.64 20.42
C ALA A 36 -10.82 -6.60 19.79
N ALA A 37 -10.79 -6.69 18.47
CA ALA A 37 -9.83 -7.50 17.75
C ALA A 37 -8.40 -6.94 17.90
N HIS A 38 -8.22 -5.62 17.84
CA HIS A 38 -6.94 -4.97 18.10
C HIS A 38 -6.39 -5.31 19.49
N ASN A 39 -7.21 -5.21 20.52
CA ASN A 39 -6.81 -5.51 21.89
C ASN A 39 -6.34 -6.98 22.07
N ILE A 40 -6.95 -7.91 21.33
CA ILE A 40 -6.49 -9.30 21.29
C ILE A 40 -5.10 -9.39 20.66
N LEU A 41 -4.91 -8.75 19.49
CA LEU A 41 -3.63 -8.77 18.79
C LEU A 41 -2.50 -8.14 19.61
N GLU A 42 -2.79 -7.04 20.30
CA GLU A 42 -1.85 -6.35 21.20
C GLU A 42 -1.49 -7.24 22.39
N SER A 43 -2.48 -7.82 23.08
CA SER A 43 -2.25 -8.69 24.24
C SER A 43 -1.45 -9.95 23.89
N GLU A 44 -1.53 -10.40 22.66
CA GLU A 44 -0.80 -11.56 22.13
C GLU A 44 0.55 -11.19 21.50
N GLY A 45 0.95 -9.91 21.52
CA GLY A 45 2.23 -9.44 21.01
C GLY A 45 2.35 -9.45 19.46
N VAL A 46 1.23 -9.54 18.75
CA VAL A 46 1.23 -9.52 17.27
C VAL A 46 1.63 -8.15 16.76
N VAL A 47 1.11 -7.10 17.39
CA VAL A 47 1.34 -5.71 16.99
C VAL A 47 2.82 -5.32 17.15
N ASP A 48 3.50 -5.83 18.17
CA ASP A 48 4.90 -5.51 18.47
C ASP A 48 5.90 -6.04 17.43
N ALA A 49 5.51 -7.06 16.66
CA ALA A 49 6.38 -7.66 15.63
C ALA A 49 6.39 -6.87 14.29
N ILE A 50 5.45 -5.96 14.09
CA ILE A 50 5.24 -5.26 12.81
C ILE A 50 6.37 -4.28 12.46
N PRO A 51 6.90 -3.43 13.36
CA PRO A 51 7.89 -2.42 13.01
C PRO A 51 9.14 -2.95 12.32
N GLU A 52 9.58 -4.17 12.66
CA GLU A 52 10.74 -4.81 12.02
C GLU A 52 10.42 -5.19 10.56
N LYS A 53 9.22 -5.68 10.32
CA LYS A 53 8.75 -6.06 8.97
C LYS A 53 8.54 -4.86 8.05
N LEU A 54 8.24 -3.69 8.58
CA LEU A 54 8.16 -2.45 7.80
C LEU A 54 9.53 -2.01 7.26
N ILE A 55 10.63 -2.32 7.98
CA ILE A 55 11.98 -2.07 7.48
C ILE A 55 12.25 -2.95 6.26
N GLU A 56 12.04 -4.26 6.40
CA GLU A 56 12.21 -5.23 5.32
C GLU A 56 11.36 -4.88 4.09
N ARG A 57 10.10 -4.50 4.31
CA ARG A 57 9.19 -4.05 3.25
C ARG A 57 9.74 -2.82 2.50
N ALA A 58 10.23 -1.82 3.22
CA ALA A 58 10.77 -0.61 2.60
C ALA A 58 12.01 -0.91 1.74
N GLU A 59 12.88 -1.82 2.17
CA GLU A 59 14.06 -2.24 1.41
C GLU A 59 13.66 -2.98 0.12
N ILE A 60 12.68 -3.90 0.20
CA ILE A 60 12.17 -4.63 -0.98
C ILE A 60 11.57 -3.65 -2.00
N ILE A 61 10.68 -2.77 -1.56
CA ILE A 61 10.05 -1.79 -2.46
C ILE A 61 11.11 -0.87 -3.07
N HIS A 62 12.07 -0.41 -2.28
CA HIS A 62 13.15 0.43 -2.80
C HIS A 62 13.92 -0.26 -3.93
N GLU A 63 14.33 -1.51 -3.76
CA GLU A 63 15.01 -2.29 -4.81
C GLU A 63 14.15 -2.45 -6.08
N GLN A 64 12.84 -2.58 -5.93
CA GLN A 64 11.92 -2.72 -7.06
C GLN A 64 11.76 -1.44 -7.86
N ILE A 65 11.73 -0.26 -7.19
CA ILE A 65 11.39 1.00 -7.84
C ILE A 65 12.60 1.88 -8.21
N LYS A 66 13.76 1.72 -7.54
CA LYS A 66 14.91 2.64 -7.68
C LYS A 66 15.39 2.82 -9.13
N LYS A 67 15.33 1.76 -9.95
CA LYS A 67 15.74 1.83 -11.36
C LYS A 67 14.80 2.67 -12.25
N TYR A 68 13.61 2.97 -11.75
CA TYR A 68 12.61 3.76 -12.47
C TYR A 68 12.61 5.23 -12.06
N LEU A 69 13.23 5.57 -10.94
CA LEU A 69 13.32 6.95 -10.49
C LEU A 69 14.20 7.76 -11.45
N LYS A 70 13.73 8.95 -11.80
CA LYS A 70 14.51 9.99 -12.49
C LYS A 70 15.20 10.85 -11.44
N ASP A 71 16.37 11.38 -11.79
CA ASP A 71 17.02 12.38 -10.95
C ASP A 71 16.10 13.58 -10.72
N GLY A 72 16.01 14.06 -9.49
CA GLY A 72 15.23 15.24 -9.15
C GLY A 72 14.38 15.10 -7.90
N LEU A 73 13.29 15.86 -7.85
CA LEU A 73 12.38 15.91 -6.71
C LEU A 73 11.35 14.78 -6.78
N VAL A 74 11.27 14.00 -5.73
CA VAL A 74 10.33 12.88 -5.57
C VAL A 74 9.23 13.28 -4.58
N LEU A 75 7.97 13.09 -4.95
CA LEU A 75 6.84 13.11 -4.02
C LEU A 75 6.56 11.66 -3.57
N ASP A 76 6.66 11.40 -2.29
CA ASP A 76 6.19 10.15 -1.66
C ASP A 76 4.80 10.43 -1.07
N PHE A 77 3.76 10.11 -1.85
CA PHE A 77 2.36 10.36 -1.51
C PHE A 77 1.77 9.12 -0.81
N GLY A 78 1.26 9.31 0.40
CA GLY A 78 0.91 8.22 1.30
C GLY A 78 2.17 7.60 1.91
N CYS A 79 3.10 8.44 2.39
CA CYS A 79 4.44 8.04 2.79
C CYS A 79 4.51 7.13 4.04
N GLY A 80 3.40 6.95 4.75
CA GLY A 80 3.33 6.11 5.94
C GLY A 80 4.41 6.46 6.97
N ASP A 81 5.30 5.50 7.28
CA ASP A 81 6.39 5.70 8.24
C ASP A 81 7.67 6.33 7.63
N ALA A 82 7.63 6.68 6.35
CA ALA A 82 8.68 7.34 5.58
C ALA A 82 10.03 6.58 5.50
N ARG A 83 10.07 5.29 5.78
CA ARG A 83 11.31 4.48 5.69
C ARG A 83 11.81 4.37 4.25
N LEU A 84 10.89 4.17 3.30
CA LEU A 84 11.20 4.14 1.88
C LEU A 84 11.78 5.48 1.42
N ALA A 85 11.15 6.59 1.79
CA ALA A 85 11.64 7.94 1.48
C ALA A 85 13.06 8.19 1.97
N GLN A 86 13.42 7.66 3.16
CA GLN A 86 14.79 7.74 3.67
C GLN A 86 15.79 6.99 2.80
N LEU A 87 15.41 5.84 2.23
CA LEU A 87 16.27 5.10 1.29
C LEU A 87 16.44 5.87 -0.01
N ILE A 88 15.37 6.41 -0.57
CA ILE A 88 15.40 7.23 -1.78
C ILE A 88 16.26 8.49 -1.58
N ALA A 89 16.16 9.14 -0.41
CA ALA A 89 16.98 10.30 -0.08
C ALA A 89 18.47 9.96 0.07
N LYS A 90 18.80 8.78 0.59
CA LYS A 90 20.20 8.28 0.67
C LYS A 90 20.80 8.05 -0.71
N ASP A 91 20.00 7.71 -1.71
CA ASP A 91 20.46 7.58 -3.10
C ASP A 91 20.71 8.94 -3.79
N GLY A 92 20.43 10.05 -3.11
CA GLY A 92 20.74 11.40 -3.59
C GLY A 92 19.54 12.15 -4.19
N ASN A 93 18.34 11.60 -4.12
CA ASN A 93 17.14 12.32 -4.55
C ASN A 93 16.67 13.30 -3.45
N GLU A 94 16.08 14.41 -3.87
CA GLU A 94 15.29 15.26 -2.99
C GLU A 94 13.90 14.64 -2.81
N VAL A 95 13.40 14.55 -1.56
CA VAL A 95 12.12 13.90 -1.27
C VAL A 95 11.20 14.82 -0.49
N GLN A 96 9.97 14.97 -0.96
CA GLN A 96 8.85 15.58 -0.27
C GLN A 96 7.90 14.48 0.19
N LEU A 97 7.58 14.46 1.47
CA LEU A 97 6.60 13.54 2.06
C LEU A 97 5.21 14.18 2.08
N ALA A 98 4.17 13.37 1.88
CA ALA A 98 2.79 13.79 2.06
C ALA A 98 1.92 12.61 2.51
N ASP A 99 1.08 12.82 3.52
CA ASP A 99 0.14 11.81 4.02
C ASP A 99 -1.04 12.48 4.74
N VAL A 100 -2.15 11.79 4.89
CA VAL A 100 -3.30 12.24 5.69
C VAL A 100 -3.08 12.08 7.20
N TYR A 101 -2.01 11.41 7.59
CA TYR A 101 -1.59 11.21 8.98
C TYR A 101 -0.07 11.34 9.10
N GLU A 102 0.41 12.15 10.03
CA GLU A 102 1.84 12.23 10.35
C GLU A 102 2.25 11.10 11.28
N ASN A 103 2.91 10.08 10.73
CA ASN A 103 3.49 9.01 11.52
C ASN A 103 4.63 9.55 12.41
N PRO A 104 4.76 9.11 13.67
CA PRO A 104 5.83 9.58 14.58
C PRO A 104 7.26 9.36 14.06
N ASN A 105 7.46 8.47 13.09
CA ASN A 105 8.78 8.29 12.47
C ASN A 105 9.12 9.38 11.45
N VAL A 106 8.11 10.03 10.83
CA VAL A 106 8.30 11.12 9.85
C VAL A 106 9.16 12.23 10.42
N ALA A 107 8.85 12.73 11.61
CA ALA A 107 9.61 13.79 12.27
C ALA A 107 11.09 13.43 12.50
N LYS A 108 11.44 12.14 12.58
CA LYS A 108 12.81 11.67 12.77
C LYS A 108 13.62 11.65 11.47
N THR A 109 12.96 11.71 10.31
CA THR A 109 13.63 11.64 9.02
C THR A 109 14.34 12.93 8.66
N GLY A 110 13.84 14.08 9.14
CA GLY A 110 14.26 15.41 8.72
C GLY A 110 13.83 15.80 7.31
N LEU A 111 13.03 14.97 6.64
CA LEU A 111 12.48 15.27 5.31
C LEU A 111 11.25 16.20 5.43
N PRO A 112 11.03 17.10 4.45
CA PRO A 112 9.86 17.95 4.44
C PRO A 112 8.58 17.11 4.33
N PHE A 113 7.58 17.42 5.16
CA PHE A 113 6.31 16.72 5.24
C PHE A 113 5.13 17.70 5.07
N GLU A 114 4.13 17.28 4.33
CA GLU A 114 2.86 17.97 4.16
C GLU A 114 1.71 17.10 4.66
N LEU A 115 0.93 17.61 5.61
CA LEU A 115 -0.27 16.93 6.09
C LEU A 115 -1.43 17.20 5.13
N LEU A 116 -1.96 16.15 4.54
CA LEU A 116 -3.04 16.21 3.56
C LEU A 116 -4.41 16.22 4.22
N GLU A 117 -5.37 16.91 3.60
CA GLU A 117 -6.77 16.75 3.90
C GLU A 117 -7.37 15.68 2.97
N GLN A 118 -8.00 14.66 3.54
CA GLN A 118 -8.62 13.59 2.77
C GLN A 118 -9.68 14.14 1.80
N GLY A 119 -9.63 13.69 0.54
CA GLY A 119 -10.58 14.10 -0.51
C GLY A 119 -10.41 15.52 -1.03
N LYS A 120 -9.31 16.20 -0.67
CA LYS A 120 -8.93 17.51 -1.23
C LYS A 120 -7.85 17.36 -2.30
N ASP A 121 -7.72 18.44 -3.10
CA ASP A 121 -6.64 18.54 -4.06
C ASP A 121 -5.28 18.50 -3.37
N ILE A 122 -4.28 17.96 -4.05
CA ILE A 122 -2.91 17.89 -3.53
C ILE A 122 -2.34 19.32 -3.41
N PRO A 123 -1.90 19.76 -2.21
CA PRO A 123 -1.55 21.17 -1.95
C PRO A 123 -0.17 21.56 -2.51
N PHE A 124 0.16 21.10 -3.70
CA PHE A 124 1.38 21.44 -4.41
C PHE A 124 1.08 22.07 -5.76
N GLU A 125 2.03 22.89 -6.23
CA GLU A 125 1.96 23.54 -7.53
C GLU A 125 1.99 22.51 -8.68
N ASP A 126 1.45 22.92 -9.83
CA ASP A 126 1.50 22.14 -11.06
C ASP A 126 2.95 21.89 -11.50
N ASN A 127 3.22 20.69 -12.01
CA ASN A 127 4.53 20.34 -12.58
C ASN A 127 5.72 20.53 -11.61
N LYS A 128 5.51 20.21 -10.35
CA LYS A 128 6.53 20.37 -9.30
C LYS A 128 7.51 19.20 -9.26
N PHE A 129 7.02 17.97 -9.38
CA PHE A 129 7.79 16.75 -9.10
C PHE A 129 8.31 16.07 -10.37
N ASP A 130 9.53 15.56 -10.30
CA ASP A 130 10.12 14.72 -11.35
C ASP A 130 9.60 13.29 -11.27
N ASN A 131 9.31 12.83 -10.04
CA ASN A 131 8.67 11.55 -9.77
C ASN A 131 7.57 11.72 -8.70
N THR A 132 6.47 10.98 -8.87
CA THR A 132 5.41 10.86 -7.85
C THR A 132 5.17 9.39 -7.57
N LEU A 133 5.24 9.00 -6.30
CA LEU A 133 5.03 7.63 -5.84
C LEU A 133 3.65 7.52 -5.20
N LEU A 134 2.89 6.50 -5.58
CA LEU A 134 1.64 6.07 -4.94
C LEU A 134 1.71 4.56 -4.74
N LEU A 135 2.15 4.15 -3.57
CA LEU A 135 2.45 2.76 -3.28
C LEU A 135 1.39 2.19 -2.33
N THR A 136 0.46 1.43 -2.88
CA THR A 136 -0.74 0.93 -2.19
C THR A 136 -1.63 2.08 -1.67
N VAL A 137 -1.97 3.03 -2.55
CA VAL A 137 -2.69 4.27 -2.18
C VAL A 137 -4.01 4.44 -2.92
N PHE A 138 -4.08 4.14 -4.22
CA PHE A 138 -5.29 4.42 -5.00
C PHE A 138 -6.51 3.65 -4.49
N HIS A 139 -6.34 2.42 -4.03
CA HIS A 139 -7.44 1.63 -3.50
C HIS A 139 -8.01 2.18 -2.17
N HIS A 140 -7.29 3.06 -1.47
CA HIS A 140 -7.74 3.79 -0.29
C HIS A 140 -8.48 5.09 -0.60
N SER A 141 -8.42 5.57 -1.85
CA SER A 141 -9.08 6.82 -2.25
C SER A 141 -10.57 6.61 -2.48
N ASP A 142 -11.41 7.52 -1.98
CA ASP A 142 -12.85 7.55 -2.31
C ASP A 142 -13.08 7.95 -3.77
N ASP A 143 -12.18 8.72 -4.36
CA ASP A 143 -12.18 9.11 -5.78
C ASP A 143 -10.78 8.90 -6.41
N PRO A 144 -10.44 7.67 -6.80
CA PRO A 144 -9.15 7.39 -7.43
C PRO A 144 -8.95 8.16 -8.74
N ILE A 145 -10.02 8.50 -9.45
CA ILE A 145 -9.92 9.28 -10.70
C ILE A 145 -9.47 10.71 -10.42
N GLN A 146 -10.04 11.37 -9.40
CA GLN A 146 -9.59 12.69 -9.00
C GLN A 146 -8.14 12.65 -8.50
N LEU A 147 -7.77 11.63 -7.72
CA LEU A 147 -6.40 11.46 -7.27
C LEU A 147 -5.42 11.26 -8.44
N MET A 148 -5.80 10.51 -9.49
CA MET A 148 -4.98 10.37 -10.71
C MET A 148 -4.78 11.70 -11.43
N LYS A 149 -5.83 12.53 -11.54
CA LYS A 149 -5.73 13.87 -12.14
C LYS A 149 -4.79 14.77 -11.37
N GLU A 150 -4.90 14.79 -10.06
CA GLU A 150 -4.02 15.55 -9.18
C GLU A 150 -2.57 15.06 -9.24
N THR A 151 -2.38 13.73 -9.23
CA THR A 151 -1.06 13.11 -9.43
C THR A 151 -0.41 13.55 -10.74
N LYS A 152 -1.18 13.53 -11.83
CA LYS A 152 -0.73 14.04 -13.12
C LYS A 152 -0.41 15.54 -13.06
N ARG A 153 -1.27 16.36 -12.44
CA ARG A 153 -1.10 17.81 -12.32
C ARG A 153 0.21 18.19 -11.61
N VAL A 154 0.51 17.54 -10.49
CA VAL A 154 1.70 17.88 -9.70
C VAL A 154 3.00 17.30 -10.27
N THR A 155 2.90 16.29 -11.15
CA THR A 155 4.06 15.68 -11.82
C THR A 155 4.41 16.44 -13.09
N LYS A 156 5.69 16.69 -13.33
CA LYS A 156 6.18 17.41 -14.51
C LYS A 156 5.83 16.65 -15.80
N PRO A 157 5.55 17.36 -16.91
CA PRO A 157 5.52 16.75 -18.24
C PRO A 157 6.83 15.99 -18.54
N GLY A 158 6.73 14.73 -18.88
CA GLY A 158 7.86 13.82 -19.02
C GLY A 158 8.38 13.29 -17.68
N GLY A 159 7.77 13.64 -16.56
CA GLY A 159 8.01 13.04 -15.24
C GLY A 159 7.43 11.63 -15.14
N ARG A 160 7.72 10.95 -14.04
CA ARG A 160 7.22 9.59 -13.77
C ARG A 160 6.23 9.53 -12.62
N VAL A 161 5.21 8.72 -12.80
CA VAL A 161 4.36 8.27 -11.72
C VAL A 161 4.62 6.77 -11.52
N ILE A 162 4.99 6.37 -10.32
CA ILE A 162 5.28 4.98 -9.97
C ILE A 162 4.20 4.53 -9.00
N VAL A 163 3.49 3.48 -9.38
CA VAL A 163 2.35 2.96 -8.63
C VAL A 163 2.59 1.50 -8.29
N ILE A 164 2.38 1.11 -7.04
CA ILE A 164 2.21 -0.29 -6.66
C ILE A 164 0.79 -0.44 -6.15
N GLU A 165 0.07 -1.43 -6.67
CA GLU A 165 -1.29 -1.73 -6.22
C GLU A 165 -1.52 -3.21 -6.03
N SER A 166 -2.36 -3.53 -5.05
CA SER A 166 -2.90 -4.87 -4.86
C SER A 166 -3.94 -5.15 -5.93
N VAL A 167 -3.78 -6.27 -6.62
CA VAL A 167 -4.63 -6.66 -7.75
C VAL A 167 -5.23 -8.04 -7.55
N TYR A 168 -6.22 -8.37 -8.37
CA TYR A 168 -6.85 -9.68 -8.42
C TYR A 168 -7.09 -10.10 -9.87
N ASP A 169 -7.65 -11.28 -10.10
CA ASP A 169 -7.85 -11.89 -11.42
C ASP A 169 -6.51 -12.11 -12.16
N VAL A 170 -5.52 -12.61 -11.43
CA VAL A 170 -4.18 -12.91 -11.92
C VAL A 170 -3.94 -14.42 -11.95
N ASP A 171 -3.22 -14.90 -12.97
CA ASP A 171 -2.89 -16.32 -13.16
C ASP A 171 -1.38 -16.61 -13.06
N GLY A 172 -0.58 -15.60 -12.79
CA GLY A 172 0.86 -15.71 -12.57
C GLY A 172 1.69 -16.03 -13.82
N LYS A 173 1.14 -15.86 -15.02
CA LYS A 173 1.91 -16.15 -16.27
C LYS A 173 3.13 -15.25 -16.43
N GLU A 174 3.05 -14.04 -15.90
CA GLU A 174 4.09 -13.02 -15.96
C GLU A 174 5.19 -13.23 -14.90
N LEU A 175 4.95 -14.11 -13.93
CA LEU A 175 5.93 -14.43 -12.88
C LEU A 175 7.00 -15.41 -13.38
N SER A 176 8.21 -15.29 -12.84
CA SER A 176 9.22 -16.33 -12.94
C SER A 176 8.72 -17.64 -12.30
N GLU A 177 9.39 -18.76 -12.60
CA GLU A 177 9.03 -20.07 -12.03
C GLU A 177 9.10 -20.08 -10.50
N ASP A 178 10.15 -19.44 -9.94
CA ASP A 178 10.33 -19.37 -8.49
C ASP A 178 9.28 -18.49 -7.80
N GLU A 179 8.93 -17.34 -8.40
CA GLU A 179 7.88 -16.46 -7.88
C GLU A 179 6.50 -17.10 -7.99
N ARG A 180 6.21 -17.78 -9.10
CA ARG A 180 4.97 -18.52 -9.28
C ARG A 180 4.80 -19.60 -8.21
N LYS A 181 5.87 -20.32 -7.90
CA LYS A 181 5.85 -21.35 -6.85
C LYS A 181 5.56 -20.75 -5.46
N LYS A 182 6.14 -19.59 -5.15
CA LYS A 182 5.85 -18.86 -3.91
C LYS A 182 4.41 -18.35 -3.85
N SER A 183 3.79 -18.11 -5.00
CA SER A 183 2.44 -17.58 -5.16
C SER A 183 1.37 -18.67 -5.35
N GLU A 184 1.73 -19.95 -5.30
CA GLU A 184 0.87 -21.09 -5.71
C GLU A 184 -0.49 -21.08 -4.98
N GLU A 185 -0.49 -20.82 -3.68
CA GLU A 185 -1.73 -20.78 -2.87
C GLU A 185 -2.66 -19.66 -3.32
N TYR A 186 -2.11 -18.45 -3.59
CA TYR A 186 -2.90 -17.32 -4.08
C TYR A 186 -3.43 -17.57 -5.50
N LEU A 187 -2.59 -18.08 -6.38
CA LEU A 187 -2.94 -18.36 -7.77
C LEU A 187 -3.95 -19.52 -7.94
N ALA A 188 -4.07 -20.40 -6.94
CA ALA A 188 -5.10 -21.44 -6.92
C ALA A 188 -6.51 -20.91 -6.60
N LEU A 189 -6.61 -19.67 -6.11
CA LEU A 189 -7.89 -19.03 -5.80
C LEU A 189 -8.59 -18.53 -7.07
N SER A 190 -9.92 -18.58 -7.07
CA SER A 190 -10.69 -17.90 -8.12
C SER A 190 -10.56 -16.37 -8.02
N PRO A 191 -10.82 -15.62 -9.11
CA PRO A 191 -10.74 -14.15 -9.08
C PRO A 191 -11.53 -13.50 -7.95
N GLU A 192 -12.72 -14.00 -7.68
CA GLU A 192 -13.56 -13.55 -6.56
C GLU A 192 -12.91 -13.84 -5.19
N GLN A 193 -12.24 -14.99 -5.04
CA GLN A 193 -11.52 -15.31 -3.81
C GLN A 193 -10.27 -14.45 -3.65
N GLN A 194 -9.50 -14.21 -4.72
CA GLN A 194 -8.36 -13.30 -4.71
C GLN A 194 -8.80 -11.88 -4.27
N ARG A 195 -9.88 -11.36 -4.85
CA ARG A 195 -10.45 -10.07 -4.44
C ARG A 195 -10.86 -10.04 -2.97
N ARG A 196 -11.43 -11.13 -2.45
CA ARG A 196 -11.79 -11.23 -1.02
C ARG A 196 -10.58 -11.27 -0.10
N VAL A 197 -9.46 -11.86 -0.54
CA VAL A 197 -8.19 -11.81 0.21
C VAL A 197 -7.74 -10.37 0.36
N ASN A 198 -7.74 -9.59 -0.73
CA ASN A 198 -7.36 -8.18 -0.70
C ASN A 198 -8.27 -7.37 0.24
N ILE A 199 -9.60 -7.49 0.10
CA ILE A 199 -10.58 -6.81 0.98
C ILE A 199 -10.36 -7.17 2.46
N PHE A 200 -10.20 -8.47 2.75
CA PHE A 200 -10.01 -8.92 4.13
C PHE A 200 -8.71 -8.40 4.71
N PHE A 201 -7.61 -8.52 3.95
CA PHE A 201 -6.30 -8.14 4.44
C PHE A 201 -6.19 -6.62 4.63
N ASP A 202 -6.67 -5.84 3.66
CA ASP A 202 -6.67 -4.38 3.72
C ASP A 202 -7.45 -3.87 4.97
N HIS A 203 -8.67 -4.38 5.19
CA HIS A 203 -9.42 -4.06 6.39
C HIS A 203 -8.69 -4.49 7.66
N PHE A 204 -8.23 -5.74 7.71
CA PHE A 204 -7.59 -6.29 8.90
C PHE A 204 -6.30 -5.54 9.25
N TYR A 205 -5.45 -5.27 8.25
CA TYR A 205 -4.20 -4.57 8.45
C TYR A 205 -4.40 -3.11 8.87
N ASN A 206 -5.23 -2.38 8.15
CA ASN A 206 -5.38 -0.94 8.34
C ASN A 206 -6.37 -0.56 9.45
N ARG A 207 -7.35 -1.41 9.76
CA ARG A 207 -8.41 -1.09 10.71
C ARG A 207 -8.34 -1.88 12.01
N VAL A 208 -7.72 -3.06 11.98
CA VAL A 208 -7.56 -3.90 13.18
C VAL A 208 -6.12 -3.82 13.71
N ILE A 209 -5.12 -4.14 12.89
CA ILE A 209 -3.70 -4.10 13.32
C ILE A 209 -3.27 -2.65 13.63
N HIS A 210 -3.52 -1.71 12.72
CA HIS A 210 -3.22 -0.29 12.87
C HIS A 210 -4.41 0.53 13.37
N ASN A 211 -5.22 -0.07 14.26
CA ASN A 211 -6.38 0.63 14.80
C ASN A 211 -6.01 1.91 15.55
N SER A 212 -6.92 2.87 15.58
CA SER A 212 -6.79 4.12 16.33
C SER A 212 -8.11 4.45 17.02
N ASP A 213 -8.03 4.88 18.27
CA ASP A 213 -9.19 5.42 19.01
C ASP A 213 -9.64 6.78 18.44
N ASP A 214 -8.77 7.46 17.69
CA ASP A 214 -9.07 8.72 17.01
C ASP A 214 -9.60 8.44 15.60
N PRO A 215 -10.90 8.68 15.33
CA PRO A 215 -11.50 8.41 14.01
C PRO A 215 -10.81 9.17 12.87
N SER A 216 -10.20 10.34 13.15
CA SER A 216 -9.50 11.13 12.12
C SER A 216 -8.19 10.50 11.66
N LYS A 217 -7.68 9.51 12.41
CA LYS A 217 -6.44 8.77 12.11
C LYS A 217 -6.71 7.37 11.53
N LYS A 218 -7.98 6.99 11.42
CA LYS A 218 -8.32 5.69 10.81
C LYS A 218 -8.12 5.75 9.31
N VAL A 219 -7.39 4.77 8.77
CA VAL A 219 -7.20 4.63 7.33
C VAL A 219 -8.56 4.37 6.66
N ASN A 220 -8.83 5.06 5.55
CA ASN A 220 -9.97 4.80 4.71
C ASN A 220 -9.80 3.49 3.94
N VAL A 221 -10.83 2.66 3.91
CA VAL A 221 -10.80 1.34 3.27
C VAL A 221 -12.03 1.13 2.36
N PRO A 222 -12.16 1.88 1.26
CA PRO A 222 -13.28 1.79 0.33
C PRO A 222 -13.19 0.55 -0.57
N PHE A 223 -12.08 -0.19 -0.53
CA PHE A 223 -11.84 -1.44 -1.26
C PHE A 223 -11.90 -1.29 -2.79
N ASN A 224 -11.32 -0.22 -3.33
CA ASN A 224 -11.26 0.06 -4.77
C ASN A 224 -10.16 -0.77 -5.47
N PHE A 225 -10.19 -2.09 -5.25
CA PHE A 225 -9.29 -3.01 -5.94
C PHE A 225 -9.72 -3.22 -7.39
N ASN A 226 -8.76 -3.27 -8.27
CA ASN A 226 -8.95 -3.50 -9.70
C ASN A 226 -8.01 -4.62 -10.19
N THR A 227 -8.31 -5.15 -11.38
CA THR A 227 -7.37 -6.02 -12.11
C THR A 227 -6.24 -5.18 -12.70
N PRO A 228 -5.11 -5.77 -13.12
CA PRO A 228 -4.03 -5.04 -13.79
C PRO A 228 -4.52 -4.29 -15.04
N GLU A 229 -5.44 -4.89 -15.81
CA GLU A 229 -6.01 -4.31 -17.02
C GLU A 229 -6.95 -3.15 -16.72
N GLU A 230 -7.75 -3.24 -15.65
CA GLU A 230 -8.62 -2.16 -15.21
C GLU A 230 -7.80 -0.97 -14.73
N TRP A 231 -6.73 -1.18 -13.95
CA TRP A 231 -5.80 -0.12 -13.56
C TRP A 231 -5.19 0.56 -14.79
N LYS A 232 -4.66 -0.24 -15.74
CA LYS A 232 -4.10 0.30 -16.98
C LYS A 232 -5.11 1.17 -17.72
N LYS A 233 -6.34 0.72 -17.86
CA LYS A 233 -7.42 1.49 -18.52
C LYS A 233 -7.68 2.81 -17.80
N LEU A 234 -7.78 2.80 -16.46
CA LEU A 234 -7.98 4.00 -15.67
C LEU A 234 -6.82 5.00 -15.84
N PHE A 235 -5.57 4.52 -15.85
CA PHE A 235 -4.40 5.37 -16.11
C PHE A 235 -4.43 5.97 -17.51
N ASP A 236 -4.69 5.18 -18.54
CA ASP A 236 -4.78 5.64 -19.93
C ASP A 236 -5.89 6.71 -20.11
N GLU A 237 -7.05 6.55 -19.45
CA GLU A 237 -8.17 7.51 -19.48
C GLU A 237 -7.82 8.86 -18.83
N GLN A 238 -6.79 8.91 -17.97
CA GLN A 238 -6.29 10.13 -17.36
C GLN A 238 -4.99 10.64 -18.02
N ASP A 239 -4.63 10.12 -19.20
CA ASP A 239 -3.38 10.42 -19.94
C ASP A 239 -2.11 10.15 -19.10
N LEU A 240 -2.15 9.17 -18.21
CA LEU A 240 -1.02 8.59 -17.53
C LEU A 240 -0.59 7.35 -18.31
N LYS A 241 0.36 7.52 -19.22
CA LYS A 241 0.73 6.45 -20.14
C LYS A 241 1.59 5.39 -19.46
N GLN A 242 1.08 4.17 -19.43
CA GLN A 242 1.83 3.04 -18.87
C GLN A 242 2.98 2.66 -19.82
N GLU A 243 4.23 2.84 -19.36
CA GLU A 243 5.45 2.41 -20.07
C GLU A 243 5.77 0.95 -19.77
N GLU A 244 5.57 0.54 -18.49
CA GLU A 244 5.89 -0.80 -18.02
C GLU A 244 4.88 -1.22 -16.94
N VAL A 245 4.57 -2.50 -16.88
CA VAL A 245 3.93 -3.16 -15.75
C VAL A 245 4.77 -4.37 -15.34
N VAL A 246 5.03 -4.50 -14.05
CA VAL A 246 5.77 -5.63 -13.47
C VAL A 246 4.87 -6.36 -12.50
N HIS A 247 4.67 -7.65 -12.73
CA HIS A 247 3.98 -8.52 -11.79
C HIS A 247 4.97 -8.92 -10.68
N LEU A 248 4.71 -8.50 -9.46
CA LEU A 248 5.57 -8.74 -8.30
C LEU A 248 5.17 -10.00 -7.53
N GLY A 249 3.92 -10.43 -7.67
CA GLY A 249 3.37 -11.50 -6.85
C GLY A 249 3.14 -11.06 -5.40
N PRO A 250 2.96 -12.00 -4.47
CA PRO A 250 3.00 -11.74 -3.02
C PRO A 250 4.45 -11.50 -2.56
N ASP A 251 4.96 -10.31 -2.83
CA ASP A 251 6.37 -9.94 -2.73
C ASP A 251 6.74 -9.27 -1.40
N GLN A 252 5.75 -8.80 -0.65
CA GLN A 252 5.99 -8.05 0.57
C GLN A 252 5.82 -8.95 1.80
N PRO A 253 6.72 -8.83 2.80
CA PRO A 253 6.59 -9.59 4.03
C PRO A 253 5.29 -9.23 4.76
N THR A 254 4.61 -10.23 5.28
CA THR A 254 3.32 -10.12 5.97
C THR A 254 2.11 -9.75 5.13
N VAL A 255 2.28 -9.52 3.81
CA VAL A 255 1.19 -9.12 2.91
C VAL A 255 0.84 -10.28 1.98
N PRO A 256 -0.36 -10.90 2.10
CA PRO A 256 -0.76 -12.04 1.29
C PRO A 256 -1.40 -11.63 -0.06
N GLU A 257 -1.24 -10.38 -0.45
CA GLU A 257 -1.83 -9.81 -1.66
C GLU A 257 -0.85 -9.91 -2.83
N TYR A 258 -1.39 -10.04 -4.02
CA TYR A 258 -0.62 -9.99 -5.25
C TYR A 258 -0.48 -8.55 -5.71
N HIS A 259 0.75 -8.08 -5.89
CA HIS A 259 1.03 -6.71 -6.32
C HIS A 259 1.46 -6.62 -7.78
N THR A 260 1.11 -5.49 -8.39
CA THR A 260 1.69 -5.03 -9.65
C THR A 260 2.32 -3.65 -9.47
N LEU A 261 3.48 -3.47 -10.10
CA LEU A 261 4.16 -2.19 -10.21
C LEU A 261 3.88 -1.61 -11.60
N HIS A 262 3.34 -0.41 -11.65
CA HIS A 262 3.08 0.33 -12.88
C HIS A 262 4.02 1.54 -12.97
N VAL A 263 4.74 1.65 -14.07
CA VAL A 263 5.57 2.79 -14.39
C VAL A 263 4.85 3.63 -15.44
N LEU A 264 4.40 4.80 -15.03
CA LEU A 264 3.60 5.68 -15.86
C LEU A 264 4.40 6.92 -16.24
N ASN A 265 4.19 7.41 -17.44
CA ASN A 265 4.76 8.67 -17.94
C ASN A 265 3.68 9.73 -18.08
N VAL A 266 3.97 10.94 -17.61
CA VAL A 266 3.11 12.11 -17.84
C VAL A 266 3.44 12.66 -19.22
N GLU A 267 2.51 12.55 -20.18
CA GLU A 267 2.73 13.07 -21.52
C GLU A 267 2.90 14.62 -21.51
N LYS A 268 3.69 15.12 -22.49
CA LYS A 268 4.00 16.56 -22.64
C LYS A 268 2.81 17.34 -23.18
#